data_7ffee7fe719308f7d6937a471e220d36
#
_entry.id   7ffee7fe719308f7d6937a471e220d36
#
_cell.length_a   1.000
_cell.length_b   1.000
_cell.length_c   1.000
_cell.angle_alpha   90.00
_cell.angle_beta   90.00
_cell.angle_gamma   90.00
#
_symmetry.space_group_name_H-M   'P 1'
#
loop_
_entity.id
_entity.type
_entity.pdbx_description
1 polymer ?
#
loop_
_entity_poly.entity_id
_entity_poly.type
_entity_poly.pdbx_seq_one_letter_code
_entity_poly.pdbx_strand_id
1 'polypeptide(L)'
;MASYYQMSDCQLDDLDALVSRELHLPDNTYAIGIEKNIPLYDGPSLTGILANPETRHSLLSEWANILVHQSGVIVIKQAITDHDVIDAVTQIYHDIIEAERGTQTGGDHFAGKGANDRIWNSLQKLCLADPALFIRYFGSPSIDGVCEAFLGPAYQMTAQVNLVRPTGRAQTAHRDYHLGFMPAAQALMYPVHTHDISTTITLQGAIAHCDMPVISGPTKLLPFSQLLKTGYIAVHQQGYRDYFEAHYVQVPLSKGDAVFFSPALFHAAGDNDSTDIARMANLLQISSMMGRPIESVDRDKMVKALFPAFQQMNLPVEYRNAAIHASAEGYAFPTNLDTDPPLGGNASETQAELLKRALDEGLSQSEFETALVAQSTKKRA
;
A
#
# COMPACT_ATOMS: atom_id res chain seq x y z
N MET A 1 19.89 27.86 1.71
CA MET A 1 18.88 27.07 0.98
C MET A 1 17.57 27.82 1.10
N ALA A 2 16.77 27.87 0.02
CA ALA A 2 15.43 28.47 0.09
C ALA A 2 14.55 27.62 1.03
N SER A 3 13.70 28.28 1.82
CA SER A 3 12.75 27.58 2.71
C SER A 3 11.48 27.12 1.99
N TYR A 4 11.22 27.61 0.79
CA TYR A 4 10.09 27.28 -0.08
C TYR A 4 10.58 27.15 -1.52
N TYR A 5 9.97 26.23 -2.27
CA TYR A 5 10.23 26.11 -3.71
C TYR A 5 9.51 27.18 -4.51
N GLN A 6 10.05 27.46 -5.71
CA GLN A 6 9.44 28.25 -6.75
C GLN A 6 9.31 27.41 -8.04
N MET A 7 8.45 27.83 -8.96
CA MET A 7 8.32 27.13 -10.25
C MET A 7 9.63 27.07 -11.04
N SER A 8 10.48 28.11 -10.87
CA SER A 8 11.82 28.20 -11.48
C SER A 8 12.84 27.19 -10.93
N ASP A 9 12.56 26.55 -9.78
CA ASP A 9 13.45 25.53 -9.20
C ASP A 9 13.25 24.16 -9.87
N CYS A 10 12.22 24.00 -10.70
CA CYS A 10 11.98 22.80 -11.49
C CYS A 10 12.88 22.77 -12.71
N GLN A 11 13.95 21.96 -12.68
CA GLN A 11 14.86 21.76 -13.80
C GLN A 11 14.70 20.33 -14.33
N LEU A 12 14.42 20.18 -15.63
CA LEU A 12 14.23 18.87 -16.25
C LEU A 12 15.51 18.02 -16.21
N ASP A 13 16.66 18.68 -16.32
CA ASP A 13 17.98 18.04 -16.24
C ASP A 13 18.20 17.33 -14.89
N ASP A 14 17.60 17.83 -13.79
CA ASP A 14 17.65 17.16 -12.49
C ASP A 14 16.90 15.82 -12.52
N LEU A 15 15.75 15.75 -13.20
CA LEU A 15 15.02 14.50 -13.39
C LEU A 15 15.78 13.54 -14.29
N ASP A 16 16.35 14.01 -15.39
CA ASP A 16 17.14 13.22 -16.32
C ASP A 16 18.35 12.59 -15.62
N ALA A 17 19.08 13.37 -14.84
CA ALA A 17 20.22 12.89 -14.05
C ALA A 17 19.85 11.83 -13.00
N LEU A 18 18.62 11.88 -12.46
CA LEU A 18 18.10 10.87 -11.54
C LEU A 18 17.70 9.59 -12.26
N VAL A 19 16.92 9.71 -13.34
CA VAL A 19 16.37 8.57 -14.09
C VAL A 19 17.47 7.80 -14.85
N SER A 20 18.55 8.47 -15.22
CA SER A 20 19.72 7.85 -15.86
C SER A 20 20.57 6.99 -14.91
N ARG A 21 20.22 6.92 -13.62
CA ARG A 21 20.93 6.07 -12.65
C ARG A 21 20.61 4.60 -12.88
N GLU A 22 21.54 3.76 -12.44
CA GLU A 22 21.34 2.32 -12.36
C GLU A 22 21.16 1.88 -10.91
N LEU A 23 20.32 0.87 -10.70
CA LEU A 23 20.13 0.25 -9.40
C LEU A 23 21.39 -0.54 -9.03
N HIS A 24 21.96 -0.24 -7.86
CA HIS A 24 23.07 -0.99 -7.29
C HIS A 24 22.62 -1.73 -6.05
N LEU A 25 22.59 -3.06 -6.13
CA LEU A 25 22.33 -3.94 -4.99
C LEU A 25 23.64 -4.45 -4.40
N PRO A 26 23.69 -4.70 -3.08
CA PRO A 26 24.85 -5.32 -2.44
C PRO A 26 25.06 -6.76 -2.96
N ASP A 27 26.30 -7.27 -2.88
CA ASP A 27 26.65 -8.62 -3.32
C ASP A 27 25.83 -9.73 -2.63
N ASN A 28 25.39 -9.49 -1.40
CA ASN A 28 24.55 -10.40 -0.61
C ASN A 28 23.08 -9.93 -0.55
N THR A 29 22.53 -9.51 -1.67
CA THR A 29 21.12 -9.12 -1.75
C THR A 29 20.18 -10.33 -1.67
N TYR A 30 18.95 -10.08 -1.17
CA TYR A 30 17.85 -11.06 -1.22
C TYR A 30 17.09 -11.01 -2.56
N ALA A 31 17.36 -10.05 -3.42
CA ALA A 31 16.75 -9.97 -4.74
C ALA A 31 17.24 -11.13 -5.63
N ILE A 32 16.31 -11.75 -6.37
CA ILE A 32 16.59 -12.83 -7.32
C ILE A 32 16.96 -12.31 -8.71
N GLY A 33 16.79 -11.02 -8.96
CA GLY A 33 17.11 -10.37 -10.23
C GLY A 33 16.68 -8.91 -10.24
N ILE A 34 17.06 -8.22 -11.30
CA ILE A 34 16.67 -6.83 -11.58
C ILE A 34 16.08 -6.77 -12.99
N GLU A 35 14.90 -6.17 -13.13
CA GLU A 35 14.29 -5.86 -14.42
C GLU A 35 14.02 -4.35 -14.51
N LYS A 36 14.62 -3.66 -15.48
CA LYS A 36 14.41 -2.22 -15.72
C LYS A 36 14.61 -1.37 -14.46
N ASN A 37 15.68 -1.60 -13.73
CA ASN A 37 15.98 -0.97 -12.43
C ASN A 37 15.00 -1.33 -11.29
N ILE A 38 14.19 -2.36 -11.43
CA ILE A 38 13.26 -2.84 -10.41
C ILE A 38 13.77 -4.19 -9.89
N PRO A 39 14.13 -4.32 -8.61
CA PRO A 39 14.55 -5.59 -8.03
C PRO A 39 13.35 -6.51 -7.84
N LEU A 40 13.57 -7.79 -8.13
CA LEU A 40 12.58 -8.86 -8.03
C LEU A 40 12.93 -9.77 -6.85
N TYR A 41 11.93 -10.14 -6.07
CA TYR A 41 12.06 -11.05 -4.91
C TYR A 41 11.16 -12.27 -5.10
N ASP A 42 11.56 -13.41 -4.53
CA ASP A 42 10.78 -14.64 -4.54
C ASP A 42 10.01 -14.80 -3.23
N GLY A 43 8.70 -14.55 -3.25
CA GLY A 43 7.84 -14.56 -2.07
C GLY A 43 7.95 -15.83 -1.23
N PRO A 44 7.91 -17.05 -1.80
CA PRO A 44 8.12 -18.29 -1.06
C PRO A 44 9.41 -18.33 -0.24
N SER A 45 10.53 -17.88 -0.82
CA SER A 45 11.83 -17.84 -0.16
C SER A 45 11.88 -16.83 0.99
N LEU A 46 11.10 -15.76 0.92
CA LEU A 46 11.08 -14.71 1.95
C LEU A 46 10.48 -15.19 3.27
N THR A 47 9.63 -16.21 3.29
CA THR A 47 8.96 -16.68 4.52
C THR A 47 9.97 -17.08 5.61
N GLY A 48 10.98 -17.86 5.26
CA GLY A 48 12.03 -18.26 6.21
C GLY A 48 12.93 -17.09 6.63
N ILE A 49 13.19 -16.16 5.71
CA ILE A 49 14.01 -14.95 5.98
C ILE A 49 13.29 -14.03 6.96
N LEU A 50 11.98 -13.83 6.78
CA LEU A 50 11.14 -12.97 7.63
C LEU A 50 10.85 -13.57 9.00
N ALA A 51 10.87 -14.90 9.13
CA ALA A 51 10.70 -15.58 10.42
C ALA A 51 11.93 -15.50 11.33
N ASN A 52 13.12 -15.27 10.78
CA ASN A 52 14.36 -15.14 11.56
C ASN A 52 14.67 -13.64 11.80
N PRO A 53 14.85 -13.18 13.07
CA PRO A 53 15.03 -11.77 13.40
C PRO A 53 16.22 -11.10 12.72
N GLU A 54 17.36 -11.79 12.55
CA GLU A 54 18.58 -11.22 11.97
C GLU A 54 18.43 -11.02 10.46
N THR A 55 17.98 -12.06 9.75
CA THR A 55 17.76 -11.98 8.29
C THR A 55 16.58 -11.06 7.95
N ARG A 56 15.54 -11.03 8.82
CA ARG A 56 14.43 -10.10 8.70
C ARG A 56 14.92 -8.65 8.72
N HIS A 57 15.71 -8.26 9.74
CA HIS A 57 16.22 -6.89 9.85
C HIS A 57 17.08 -6.50 8.63
N SER A 58 17.90 -7.41 8.13
CA SER A 58 18.72 -7.18 6.94
C SER A 58 17.86 -6.97 5.68
N LEU A 59 16.83 -7.81 5.47
CA LEU A 59 15.89 -7.68 4.34
C LEU A 59 15.08 -6.37 4.42
N LEU A 60 14.54 -6.02 5.61
CA LEU A 60 13.81 -4.76 5.78
C LEU A 60 14.70 -3.55 5.50
N SER A 61 15.98 -3.60 5.90
CA SER A 61 16.95 -2.55 5.61
C SER A 61 17.23 -2.42 4.11
N GLU A 62 17.32 -3.54 3.38
CA GLU A 62 17.47 -3.55 1.93
C GLU A 62 16.25 -2.90 1.25
N TRP A 63 15.03 -3.31 1.61
CA TRP A 63 13.80 -2.74 1.05
C TRP A 63 13.64 -1.25 1.35
N ALA A 64 13.91 -0.83 2.60
CA ALA A 64 13.88 0.58 2.97
C ALA A 64 14.86 1.41 2.13
N ASN A 65 16.09 0.92 1.94
CA ASN A 65 17.10 1.59 1.11
C ASN A 65 16.66 1.73 -0.35
N ILE A 66 16.08 0.66 -0.94
CA ILE A 66 15.60 0.70 -2.33
C ILE A 66 14.46 1.69 -2.49
N LEU A 67 13.47 1.63 -1.61
CA LEU A 67 12.27 2.46 -1.70
C LEU A 67 12.57 3.95 -1.45
N VAL A 68 13.49 4.27 -0.53
CA VAL A 68 13.79 5.65 -0.13
C VAL A 68 14.90 6.26 -1.00
N HIS A 69 15.98 5.52 -1.29
CA HIS A 69 17.24 6.09 -1.79
C HIS A 69 17.62 5.62 -3.19
N GLN A 70 16.98 4.57 -3.71
CA GLN A 70 17.31 4.01 -5.02
C GLN A 70 16.13 4.05 -5.98
N SER A 71 15.79 2.93 -6.65
CA SER A 71 14.76 2.90 -7.71
C SER A 71 13.35 3.29 -7.22
N GLY A 72 13.07 3.17 -5.93
CA GLY A 72 11.76 3.49 -5.35
C GLY A 72 10.68 2.46 -5.61
N VAL A 73 11.03 1.30 -6.17
CA VAL A 73 10.11 0.23 -6.55
C VAL A 73 10.70 -1.13 -6.18
N ILE A 74 9.85 -2.06 -5.73
CA ILE A 74 10.17 -3.49 -5.58
C ILE A 74 9.03 -4.35 -6.12
N VAL A 75 9.34 -5.54 -6.62
CA VAL A 75 8.35 -6.55 -7.02
C VAL A 75 8.61 -7.84 -6.24
N ILE A 76 7.58 -8.38 -5.62
CA ILE A 76 7.60 -9.68 -4.97
C ILE A 76 6.79 -10.65 -5.84
N LYS A 77 7.49 -11.59 -6.45
CA LYS A 77 6.88 -12.66 -7.22
C LYS A 77 6.24 -13.63 -6.25
N GLN A 78 4.98 -14.03 -6.52
CA GLN A 78 4.22 -14.94 -5.64
C GLN A 78 4.20 -14.45 -4.18
N ALA A 79 3.90 -13.16 -3.97
CA ALA A 79 3.67 -12.58 -2.63
C ALA A 79 2.49 -13.28 -1.92
N ILE A 80 1.54 -13.81 -2.68
CA ILE A 80 0.49 -14.72 -2.26
C ILE A 80 0.58 -15.97 -3.13
N THR A 81 0.99 -17.08 -2.53
CA THR A 81 1.18 -18.38 -3.21
C THR A 81 -0.10 -19.18 -3.38
N ASP A 82 -1.07 -18.97 -2.48
CA ASP A 82 -2.36 -19.67 -2.49
C ASP A 82 -3.30 -18.99 -3.49
N HIS A 83 -3.30 -19.48 -4.71
CA HIS A 83 -4.13 -18.94 -5.80
C HIS A 83 -5.63 -19.18 -5.55
N ASP A 84 -6.02 -20.21 -4.78
CA ASP A 84 -7.43 -20.44 -4.42
C ASP A 84 -7.94 -19.30 -3.52
N VAL A 85 -7.07 -18.77 -2.64
CA VAL A 85 -7.39 -17.57 -1.84
C VAL A 85 -7.62 -16.37 -2.75
N ILE A 86 -6.75 -16.15 -3.73
CA ILE A 86 -6.89 -15.02 -4.66
C ILE A 86 -8.18 -15.16 -5.48
N ASP A 87 -8.51 -16.35 -5.95
CA ASP A 87 -9.71 -16.60 -6.74
C ASP A 87 -10.98 -16.39 -5.91
N ALA A 88 -11.00 -16.86 -4.67
CA ALA A 88 -12.13 -16.62 -3.76
C ALA A 88 -12.31 -15.13 -3.45
N VAL A 89 -11.21 -14.39 -3.20
CA VAL A 89 -11.26 -12.92 -3.00
C VAL A 89 -11.72 -12.22 -4.28
N THR A 90 -11.23 -12.65 -5.45
CA THR A 90 -11.64 -12.12 -6.75
C THR A 90 -13.15 -12.26 -6.95
N GLN A 91 -13.72 -13.41 -6.58
CA GLN A 91 -15.16 -13.64 -6.67
C GLN A 91 -15.93 -12.66 -5.77
N ILE A 92 -15.51 -12.48 -4.51
CA ILE A 92 -16.13 -11.49 -3.61
C ILE A 92 -16.07 -10.09 -4.22
N TYR A 93 -14.95 -9.71 -4.82
CA TYR A 93 -14.83 -8.39 -5.48
C TYR A 93 -15.76 -8.27 -6.69
N HIS A 94 -15.95 -9.31 -7.48
CA HIS A 94 -16.94 -9.31 -8.55
C HIS A 94 -18.37 -9.17 -8.01
N ASP A 95 -18.72 -9.86 -6.93
CA ASP A 95 -20.04 -9.78 -6.29
C ASP A 95 -20.30 -8.36 -5.75
N ILE A 96 -19.29 -7.71 -5.16
CA ILE A 96 -19.37 -6.31 -4.69
C ILE A 96 -19.55 -5.36 -5.88
N ILE A 97 -18.79 -5.51 -6.96
CA ILE A 97 -18.92 -4.68 -8.17
C ILE A 97 -20.35 -4.80 -8.73
N GLU A 98 -20.88 -6.01 -8.80
CA GLU A 98 -22.23 -6.23 -9.31
C GLU A 98 -23.30 -5.62 -8.40
N ALA A 99 -23.15 -5.77 -7.08
CA ALA A 99 -24.08 -5.19 -6.10
C ALA A 99 -24.04 -3.63 -6.09
N GLU A 100 -22.87 -3.04 -6.32
CA GLU A 100 -22.71 -1.58 -6.37
C GLU A 100 -23.04 -0.98 -7.74
N ARG A 101 -23.19 -1.79 -8.78
CA ARG A 101 -23.50 -1.32 -10.13
C ARG A 101 -24.82 -0.57 -10.18
N GLY A 102 -24.75 0.67 -10.68
CA GLY A 102 -25.93 1.54 -10.74
C GLY A 102 -26.26 2.31 -9.45
N THR A 103 -25.48 2.11 -8.39
CA THR A 103 -25.56 2.94 -7.17
C THR A 103 -24.70 4.20 -7.29
N GLN A 104 -24.84 5.14 -6.34
CA GLN A 104 -23.97 6.34 -6.29
C GLN A 104 -22.52 6.02 -5.89
N THR A 105 -22.28 4.85 -5.32
CA THR A 105 -20.98 4.39 -4.83
C THR A 105 -20.22 3.54 -5.83
N GLY A 106 -20.88 3.06 -6.90
CA GLY A 106 -20.28 2.19 -7.90
C GLY A 106 -19.60 2.95 -9.04
N GLY A 107 -18.47 2.43 -9.50
CA GLY A 107 -17.75 2.91 -10.68
C GLY A 107 -16.43 3.63 -10.38
N ASP A 108 -15.63 3.80 -11.43
CA ASP A 108 -14.36 4.54 -11.36
C ASP A 108 -14.60 6.02 -11.71
N HIS A 109 -14.39 6.91 -10.73
CA HIS A 109 -14.52 8.35 -10.93
C HIS A 109 -13.40 8.96 -11.77
N PHE A 110 -12.34 8.19 -12.04
CA PHE A 110 -11.18 8.63 -12.83
C PHE A 110 -11.21 8.14 -14.28
N ALA A 111 -12.22 7.33 -14.66
CA ALA A 111 -12.35 6.78 -16.00
C ALA A 111 -13.70 7.10 -16.62
N GLY A 112 -13.80 6.96 -17.95
CA GLY A 112 -15.07 7.06 -18.67
C GLY A 112 -16.07 6.02 -18.17
N LYS A 113 -17.35 6.38 -18.12
CA LYS A 113 -18.42 5.51 -17.59
C LYS A 113 -18.42 4.14 -18.27
N GLY A 114 -18.21 3.08 -17.48
CA GLY A 114 -18.20 1.69 -17.95
C GLY A 114 -16.86 1.17 -18.48
N ALA A 115 -15.81 2.00 -18.55
CA ALA A 115 -14.47 1.57 -18.97
C ALA A 115 -13.78 0.75 -17.87
N ASN A 116 -13.93 1.18 -16.61
CA ASN A 116 -13.33 0.53 -15.45
C ASN A 116 -14.36 0.40 -14.34
N ASP A 117 -14.15 -0.57 -13.45
CA ASP A 117 -14.83 -0.65 -12.16
C ASP A 117 -13.81 -0.44 -11.03
N ARG A 118 -14.26 0.20 -9.95
CA ARG A 118 -13.45 0.41 -8.75
C ARG A 118 -14.27 0.09 -7.51
N ILE A 119 -13.65 -0.61 -6.57
CA ILE A 119 -14.20 -0.81 -5.22
C ILE A 119 -13.40 0.07 -4.27
N TRP A 120 -14.04 1.08 -3.72
CA TRP A 120 -13.49 1.89 -2.64
C TRP A 120 -13.62 1.15 -1.31
N ASN A 121 -12.65 1.35 -0.40
CA ASN A 121 -12.61 0.69 0.91
C ASN A 121 -12.72 -0.85 0.81
N SER A 122 -12.02 -1.45 -0.16
CA SER A 122 -12.06 -2.90 -0.40
C SER A 122 -11.51 -3.69 0.79
N LEU A 123 -10.58 -3.10 1.57
CA LEU A 123 -10.05 -3.71 2.79
C LEU A 123 -11.18 -4.08 3.77
N GLN A 124 -11.99 -3.09 4.15
CA GLN A 124 -13.08 -3.32 5.10
C GLN A 124 -14.19 -4.18 4.49
N LYS A 125 -14.52 -3.97 3.21
CA LYS A 125 -15.56 -4.74 2.52
C LYS A 125 -15.23 -6.22 2.47
N LEU A 126 -14.00 -6.59 2.13
CA LEU A 126 -13.55 -7.98 2.15
C LEU A 126 -13.57 -8.55 3.58
N CYS A 127 -13.06 -7.80 4.55
CA CYS A 127 -13.03 -8.21 5.96
C CYS A 127 -14.43 -8.56 6.49
N LEU A 128 -15.43 -7.76 6.14
CA LEU A 128 -16.82 -7.98 6.60
C LEU A 128 -17.58 -9.03 5.78
N ALA A 129 -17.18 -9.24 4.52
CA ALA A 129 -17.77 -10.28 3.67
C ALA A 129 -17.30 -11.69 4.08
N ASP A 130 -15.99 -11.86 4.30
CA ASP A 130 -15.41 -13.13 4.74
C ASP A 130 -14.16 -12.87 5.61
N PRO A 131 -14.31 -12.86 6.94
CA PRO A 131 -13.19 -12.63 7.86
C PRO A 131 -12.08 -13.68 7.77
N ALA A 132 -12.40 -14.95 7.55
CA ALA A 132 -11.41 -16.01 7.44
C ALA A 132 -10.59 -15.89 6.15
N LEU A 133 -11.24 -15.57 5.05
CA LEU A 133 -10.57 -15.31 3.78
C LEU A 133 -9.72 -14.04 3.84
N PHE A 134 -10.19 -12.98 4.53
CA PHE A 134 -9.40 -11.78 4.78
C PHE A 134 -8.08 -12.10 5.49
N ILE A 135 -8.12 -12.91 6.56
CA ILE A 135 -6.92 -13.32 7.31
C ILE A 135 -5.94 -14.06 6.40
N ARG A 136 -6.40 -14.97 5.55
CA ARG A 136 -5.54 -15.69 4.61
C ARG A 136 -4.94 -14.77 3.55
N TYR A 137 -5.70 -13.81 3.06
CA TYR A 137 -5.28 -12.90 2.00
C TYR A 137 -4.31 -11.81 2.49
N PHE A 138 -4.65 -11.12 3.60
CA PHE A 138 -3.80 -10.08 4.17
C PHE A 138 -2.76 -10.60 5.18
N GLY A 139 -2.77 -11.89 5.49
CA GLY A 139 -1.80 -12.53 6.35
C GLY A 139 -0.46 -12.86 5.67
N SER A 140 -0.10 -12.18 4.58
CA SER A 140 1.19 -12.39 3.90
C SER A 140 2.34 -11.70 4.64
N PRO A 141 3.34 -12.45 5.19
CA PRO A 141 4.48 -11.85 5.88
C PRO A 141 5.34 -10.97 4.97
N SER A 142 5.40 -11.26 3.67
CA SER A 142 6.17 -10.44 2.72
C SER A 142 5.52 -9.08 2.49
N ILE A 143 4.18 -9.01 2.39
CA ILE A 143 3.44 -7.75 2.27
C ILE A 143 3.60 -6.92 3.55
N ASP A 144 3.40 -7.54 4.72
CA ASP A 144 3.61 -6.91 6.04
C ASP A 144 5.04 -6.36 6.18
N GLY A 145 6.03 -7.17 5.80
CA GLY A 145 7.45 -6.79 5.89
C GLY A 145 7.80 -5.56 5.04
N VAL A 146 7.27 -5.45 3.81
CA VAL A 146 7.49 -4.24 2.98
C VAL A 146 6.85 -3.01 3.61
N CYS A 147 5.62 -3.14 4.13
CA CYS A 147 4.94 -2.04 4.81
C CYS A 147 5.75 -1.58 6.03
N GLU A 148 6.24 -2.52 6.85
CA GLU A 148 7.08 -2.21 8.01
C GLU A 148 8.42 -1.62 7.61
N ALA A 149 9.08 -2.14 6.56
CA ALA A 149 10.37 -1.63 6.09
C ALA A 149 10.32 -0.14 5.74
N PHE A 150 9.21 0.32 5.17
CA PHE A 150 9.08 1.70 4.71
C PHE A 150 8.38 2.63 5.71
N LEU A 151 7.40 2.12 6.46
CA LEU A 151 6.50 2.93 7.28
C LEU A 151 6.62 2.66 8.79
N GLY A 152 7.31 1.58 9.18
CA GLY A 152 7.33 1.08 10.55
C GLY A 152 6.14 0.18 10.88
N PRO A 153 6.16 -0.48 12.07
CA PRO A 153 5.22 -1.55 12.41
C PRO A 153 3.78 -1.09 12.68
N ALA A 154 3.55 0.21 12.88
CA ALA A 154 2.22 0.79 13.13
C ALA A 154 1.62 1.45 11.87
N TYR A 155 1.88 0.89 10.71
CA TYR A 155 1.31 1.39 9.46
C TYR A 155 -0.21 1.21 9.42
N GLN A 156 -0.87 2.04 8.62
CA GLN A 156 -2.32 2.05 8.43
C GLN A 156 -2.64 1.62 7.00
N MET A 157 -3.12 0.40 6.82
CA MET A 157 -3.52 -0.10 5.51
C MET A 157 -4.92 0.35 5.15
N THR A 158 -5.11 0.79 3.91
CA THR A 158 -6.37 0.91 3.18
C THR A 158 -6.19 0.24 1.82
N ALA A 159 -7.28 -0.11 1.13
CA ALA A 159 -7.17 -0.78 -0.15
C ALA A 159 -8.36 -0.47 -1.06
N GLN A 160 -8.11 -0.50 -2.36
CA GLN A 160 -9.08 -0.26 -3.42
C GLN A 160 -8.88 -1.30 -4.52
N VAL A 161 -9.95 -1.89 -5.04
CA VAL A 161 -9.85 -2.74 -6.22
C VAL A 161 -10.02 -1.90 -7.47
N ASN A 162 -9.17 -2.15 -8.46
CA ASN A 162 -9.31 -1.58 -9.79
C ASN A 162 -9.41 -2.70 -10.83
N LEU A 163 -10.52 -2.71 -11.55
CA LEU A 163 -10.76 -3.59 -12.70
C LEU A 163 -10.76 -2.76 -13.98
N VAL A 164 -9.72 -2.94 -14.79
CA VAL A 164 -9.53 -2.22 -16.06
C VAL A 164 -9.82 -3.17 -17.21
N ARG A 165 -10.89 -2.89 -17.95
CA ARG A 165 -11.28 -3.70 -19.13
C ARG A 165 -10.40 -3.41 -20.34
N PRO A 166 -10.42 -4.29 -21.37
CA PRO A 166 -9.86 -3.97 -22.66
C PRO A 166 -10.30 -2.59 -23.16
N THR A 167 -9.39 -1.84 -23.75
CA THR A 167 -9.55 -0.43 -24.15
C THR A 167 -9.60 0.62 -23.02
N GLY A 168 -9.41 0.22 -21.77
CA GLY A 168 -9.25 1.15 -20.66
C GLY A 168 -8.01 2.02 -20.85
N ARG A 169 -8.16 3.35 -20.67
CA ARG A 169 -7.12 4.32 -20.97
C ARG A 169 -6.19 4.58 -19.79
N ALA A 170 -4.94 4.90 -20.10
CA ALA A 170 -3.93 5.33 -19.15
C ALA A 170 -4.33 6.60 -18.40
N GLN A 171 -3.76 6.74 -17.23
CA GLN A 171 -3.77 8.01 -16.51
C GLN A 171 -2.59 8.89 -16.96
N THR A 172 -2.70 10.19 -16.71
CA THR A 172 -1.57 11.11 -16.82
C THR A 172 -0.61 10.87 -15.66
N ALA A 173 0.70 11.01 -15.90
CA ALA A 173 1.72 10.95 -14.86
C ALA A 173 1.38 11.85 -13.67
N HIS A 174 1.51 11.30 -12.47
CA HIS A 174 1.23 11.99 -11.21
C HIS A 174 2.12 11.48 -10.07
N ARG A 175 2.07 12.18 -8.97
CA ARG A 175 2.46 11.71 -7.63
C ARG A 175 1.21 11.63 -6.78
N ASP A 176 1.13 10.65 -5.92
CA ASP A 176 0.00 10.50 -5.03
C ASP A 176 0.32 10.95 -3.61
N TYR A 177 -0.72 11.05 -2.80
CA TYR A 177 -0.74 11.39 -1.39
C TYR A 177 -0.32 12.83 -1.05
N HIS A 178 -0.96 13.38 -0.05
CA HIS A 178 -0.68 14.66 0.57
C HIS A 178 -0.49 15.77 -0.48
N LEU A 179 0.76 16.18 -0.72
CA LEU A 179 1.07 17.20 -1.72
C LEU A 179 0.78 16.75 -3.15
N GLY A 180 0.77 15.45 -3.45
CA GLY A 180 0.46 14.90 -4.77
C GLY A 180 -0.99 15.12 -5.20
N PHE A 181 -1.93 15.23 -4.24
CA PHE A 181 -3.33 15.54 -4.52
C PHE A 181 -3.61 17.04 -4.66
N MET A 182 -2.57 17.88 -4.57
CA MET A 182 -2.71 19.33 -4.63
C MET A 182 -2.24 19.86 -5.98
N PRO A 183 -2.88 20.92 -6.52
CA PRO A 183 -2.32 21.67 -7.64
C PRO A 183 -0.95 22.26 -7.27
N ALA A 184 -0.06 22.45 -8.27
CA ALA A 184 1.28 22.99 -8.05
C ALA A 184 1.28 24.31 -7.23
N ALA A 185 0.33 25.22 -7.51
CA ALA A 185 0.21 26.49 -6.78
C ALA A 185 -0.05 26.27 -5.27
N GLN A 186 -0.79 25.24 -4.88
CA GLN A 186 -1.03 24.92 -3.49
C GLN A 186 0.18 24.20 -2.85
N ALA A 187 0.84 23.29 -3.58
CA ALA A 187 2.05 22.61 -3.11
C ALA A 187 3.18 23.62 -2.83
N LEU A 188 3.30 24.69 -3.60
CA LEU A 188 4.27 25.78 -3.39
C LEU A 188 4.06 26.55 -2.07
N MET A 189 2.89 26.45 -1.44
CA MET A 189 2.63 27.09 -0.15
C MET A 189 3.27 26.34 1.03
N TYR A 190 3.78 25.14 0.79
CA TYR A 190 4.41 24.31 1.83
C TYR A 190 5.95 24.45 1.81
N PRO A 191 6.58 24.46 2.99
CA PRO A 191 8.05 24.58 3.06
C PRO A 191 8.73 23.30 2.55
N VAL A 192 9.98 23.44 2.13
CA VAL A 192 10.80 22.34 1.53
C VAL A 192 10.79 21.07 2.36
N HIS A 193 10.92 21.14 3.69
CA HIS A 193 10.92 19.96 4.54
C HIS A 193 9.59 19.20 4.53
N THR A 194 8.45 19.86 4.25
CA THR A 194 7.16 19.18 4.10
C THR A 194 7.12 18.35 2.80
N HIS A 195 7.75 18.85 1.72
CA HIS A 195 7.93 18.07 0.50
C HIS A 195 8.78 16.82 0.78
N ASP A 196 9.88 16.94 1.53
CA ASP A 196 10.72 15.80 1.90
C ASP A 196 9.97 14.78 2.75
N ILE A 197 9.23 15.21 3.78
CA ILE A 197 8.42 14.32 4.62
C ILE A 197 7.34 13.60 3.79
N SER A 198 6.66 14.31 2.89
CA SER A 198 5.58 13.73 2.07
C SER A 198 6.05 12.54 1.23
N THR A 199 7.34 12.44 0.87
CA THR A 199 7.88 11.32 0.08
C THR A 199 8.04 10.01 0.85
N THR A 200 7.97 10.03 2.18
CA THR A 200 8.37 8.90 3.04
C THR A 200 7.29 8.41 4.00
N ILE A 201 6.12 9.05 4.04
CA ILE A 201 5.07 8.71 5.01
C ILE A 201 3.89 7.92 4.42
N THR A 202 3.96 7.56 3.14
CA THR A 202 2.97 6.71 2.48
C THR A 202 3.65 5.76 1.50
N LEU A 203 3.07 4.58 1.33
CA LEU A 203 3.50 3.53 0.41
C LEU A 203 2.32 3.09 -0.44
N GLN A 204 2.54 2.86 -1.71
CA GLN A 204 1.58 2.22 -2.59
C GLN A 204 2.02 0.82 -2.96
N GLY A 205 1.04 -0.06 -3.17
CA GLY A 205 1.27 -1.39 -3.70
C GLY A 205 0.10 -1.85 -4.54
N ALA A 206 0.30 -2.95 -5.24
CA ALA A 206 -0.77 -3.64 -5.96
C ALA A 206 -0.53 -5.15 -5.91
N ILE A 207 -1.58 -5.91 -5.56
CA ILE A 207 -1.60 -7.37 -5.66
C ILE A 207 -2.31 -7.73 -6.96
N ALA A 208 -1.67 -8.52 -7.81
CA ALA A 208 -2.20 -8.97 -9.07
C ALA A 208 -3.21 -10.11 -8.87
N HIS A 209 -4.46 -9.91 -9.29
CA HIS A 209 -5.53 -10.92 -9.26
C HIS A 209 -5.63 -11.76 -10.55
N CYS A 210 -4.89 -11.38 -11.56
CA CYS A 210 -4.75 -12.10 -12.83
C CYS A 210 -3.34 -11.88 -13.38
N ASP A 211 -2.98 -12.62 -14.42
CA ASP A 211 -1.77 -12.33 -15.17
C ASP A 211 -1.91 -10.99 -15.89
N MET A 212 -0.88 -10.17 -15.79
CA MET A 212 -0.80 -8.82 -16.32
C MET A 212 0.41 -8.66 -17.22
N PRO A 213 0.38 -9.20 -18.47
CA PRO A 213 1.40 -8.89 -19.46
C PRO A 213 1.40 -7.39 -19.77
N VAL A 214 2.49 -6.86 -20.31
CA VAL A 214 2.63 -5.42 -20.58
C VAL A 214 1.48 -4.87 -21.42
N ILE A 215 0.95 -5.64 -22.37
CA ILE A 215 -0.19 -5.23 -23.21
C ILE A 215 -1.48 -4.97 -22.39
N SER A 216 -1.63 -5.56 -21.20
CA SER A 216 -2.76 -5.29 -20.32
C SER A 216 -2.62 -3.99 -19.51
N GLY A 217 -1.49 -3.29 -19.66
CA GLY A 217 -1.21 -1.98 -19.07
C GLY A 217 -0.95 -2.02 -17.56
N PRO A 218 -0.02 -2.85 -17.03
CA PRO A 218 0.40 -2.70 -15.65
C PRO A 218 0.90 -1.27 -15.39
N THR A 219 1.08 -0.91 -14.12
CA THR A 219 1.47 0.44 -13.72
C THR A 219 2.71 0.90 -14.48
N LYS A 220 2.64 2.08 -15.10
CA LYS A 220 3.77 2.83 -15.63
C LYS A 220 4.54 3.42 -14.45
N LEU A 221 5.83 3.19 -14.38
CA LEU A 221 6.71 3.60 -13.28
C LEU A 221 7.93 4.31 -13.84
N LEU A 222 8.40 5.38 -13.19
CA LEU A 222 9.64 6.05 -13.56
C LEU A 222 10.63 5.91 -12.40
N PRO A 223 11.45 4.83 -12.35
CA PRO A 223 12.40 4.58 -11.27
C PRO A 223 13.28 5.80 -10.96
N PHE A 224 13.64 6.00 -9.71
CA PHE A 224 14.41 7.13 -9.15
C PHE A 224 13.70 8.49 -9.14
N SER A 225 12.56 8.66 -9.80
CA SER A 225 11.88 9.97 -9.88
C SER A 225 11.30 10.45 -8.54
N GLN A 226 11.12 9.56 -7.53
CA GLN A 226 10.76 9.97 -6.17
C GLN A 226 11.83 10.83 -5.51
N LEU A 227 13.08 10.74 -5.97
CA LEU A 227 14.22 11.52 -5.47
C LEU A 227 14.20 12.98 -5.95
N LEU A 228 13.39 13.32 -6.96
CA LEU A 228 13.27 14.69 -7.44
C LEU A 228 12.60 15.56 -6.37
N LYS A 229 13.36 16.47 -5.78
CA LYS A 229 12.94 17.32 -4.67
C LYS A 229 11.74 18.20 -5.00
N THR A 230 11.70 18.75 -6.22
CA THR A 230 10.61 19.58 -6.74
C THR A 230 9.45 18.78 -7.34
N GLY A 231 9.47 17.45 -7.22
CA GLY A 231 8.62 16.55 -8.00
C GLY A 231 7.11 16.75 -7.84
N TYR A 232 6.61 17.18 -6.65
CA TYR A 232 5.20 17.52 -6.45
C TYR A 232 4.74 18.77 -7.21
N ILE A 233 5.67 19.60 -7.65
CA ILE A 233 5.42 20.79 -8.45
C ILE A 233 5.67 20.45 -9.93
N ALA A 234 6.79 19.79 -10.20
CA ALA A 234 7.29 19.48 -11.53
C ALA A 234 6.34 18.57 -12.33
N VAL A 235 5.71 17.57 -11.70
CA VAL A 235 4.80 16.61 -12.37
C VAL A 235 3.61 17.28 -13.07
N HIS A 236 3.25 18.50 -12.68
CA HIS A 236 2.17 19.26 -13.32
C HIS A 236 2.60 19.96 -14.61
N GLN A 237 3.91 20.05 -14.90
CA GLN A 237 4.44 20.71 -16.09
C GLN A 237 4.50 19.75 -17.28
N GLN A 238 4.15 20.25 -18.48
CA GLN A 238 4.07 19.41 -19.69
C GLN A 238 5.39 18.72 -20.03
N GLY A 239 6.54 19.41 -19.92
CA GLY A 239 7.85 18.85 -20.23
C GLY A 239 8.19 17.62 -19.35
N TYR A 240 7.76 17.59 -18.08
CA TYR A 240 7.94 16.43 -17.20
C TYR A 240 7.00 15.27 -17.55
N ARG A 241 5.79 15.57 -18.01
CA ARG A 241 4.85 14.56 -18.50
C ARG A 241 5.34 13.93 -19.81
N ASP A 242 5.85 14.74 -20.72
CA ASP A 242 6.44 14.25 -21.97
C ASP A 242 7.67 13.40 -21.70
N TYR A 243 8.52 13.81 -20.75
CA TYR A 243 9.66 13.01 -20.30
C TYR A 243 9.23 11.67 -19.68
N PHE A 244 8.21 11.67 -18.84
CA PHE A 244 7.64 10.45 -18.27
C PHE A 244 7.16 9.49 -19.36
N GLU A 245 6.39 9.96 -20.34
CA GLU A 245 5.87 9.10 -21.42
C GLU A 245 6.99 8.53 -22.31
N ALA A 246 8.14 9.20 -22.39
CA ALA A 246 9.29 8.72 -23.14
C ALA A 246 10.16 7.70 -22.37
N HIS A 247 10.12 7.69 -21.01
CA HIS A 247 11.09 6.96 -20.19
C HIS A 247 10.49 6.02 -19.15
N TYR A 248 9.16 5.97 -18.98
CA TYR A 248 8.55 5.04 -18.03
C TYR A 248 8.87 3.59 -18.36
N VAL A 249 8.82 2.76 -17.35
CA VAL A 249 8.93 1.30 -17.49
C VAL A 249 7.66 0.61 -16.98
N GLN A 250 7.41 -0.57 -17.49
CA GLN A 250 6.36 -1.47 -17.00
C GLN A 250 6.97 -2.86 -16.81
N VAL A 251 6.59 -3.54 -15.72
CA VAL A 251 7.00 -4.92 -15.43
C VAL A 251 5.73 -5.78 -15.46
N PRO A 252 5.75 -6.91 -16.19
CA PRO A 252 4.62 -7.84 -16.17
C PRO A 252 4.50 -8.50 -14.80
N LEU A 253 3.27 -8.68 -14.35
CA LEU A 253 2.95 -9.36 -13.10
C LEU A 253 2.16 -10.63 -13.41
N SER A 254 2.44 -11.70 -12.69
CA SER A 254 1.60 -12.89 -12.65
C SER A 254 0.60 -12.81 -11.51
N LYS A 255 -0.49 -13.57 -11.57
CA LYS A 255 -1.44 -13.71 -10.46
C LYS A 255 -0.70 -14.10 -9.17
N GLY A 256 -0.92 -13.36 -8.10
CA GLY A 256 -0.24 -13.54 -6.81
C GLY A 256 1.03 -12.71 -6.63
N ASP A 257 1.56 -12.08 -7.68
CA ASP A 257 2.65 -11.12 -7.54
C ASP A 257 2.17 -9.83 -6.86
N ALA A 258 3.09 -9.14 -6.20
CA ALA A 258 2.84 -7.80 -5.67
C ALA A 258 3.96 -6.83 -6.09
N VAL A 259 3.57 -5.62 -6.47
CA VAL A 259 4.48 -4.50 -6.68
C VAL A 259 4.27 -3.47 -5.58
N PHE A 260 5.36 -2.90 -5.05
CA PHE A 260 5.33 -1.79 -4.10
C PHE A 260 6.21 -0.66 -4.59
N PHE A 261 5.77 0.57 -4.38
CA PHE A 261 6.54 1.75 -4.77
C PHE A 261 6.22 2.97 -3.90
N SER A 262 7.19 3.88 -3.81
CA SER A 262 6.94 5.19 -3.20
C SER A 262 5.93 5.97 -4.04
N PRO A 263 4.81 6.48 -3.48
CA PRO A 263 3.84 7.29 -4.23
C PRO A 263 4.40 8.64 -4.70
N ALA A 264 5.56 9.04 -4.21
CA ALA A 264 6.32 10.18 -4.72
C ALA A 264 7.05 9.89 -6.05
N LEU A 265 7.10 8.63 -6.47
CA LEU A 265 7.57 8.24 -7.79
C LEU A 265 6.57 8.72 -8.86
N PHE A 266 7.06 9.20 -10.00
CA PHE A 266 6.18 9.50 -11.13
C PHE A 266 5.61 8.19 -11.65
N HIS A 267 4.30 8.07 -11.63
CA HIS A 267 3.61 6.86 -12.03
C HIS A 267 2.25 7.15 -12.66
N ALA A 268 1.69 6.15 -13.32
CA ALA A 268 0.37 6.20 -13.93
C ALA A 268 -0.19 4.80 -14.17
N ALA A 269 -1.51 4.65 -14.23
CA ALA A 269 -2.10 3.45 -14.82
C ALA A 269 -1.75 3.35 -16.31
N GLY A 270 -1.40 2.15 -16.80
CA GLY A 270 -1.15 1.91 -18.21
C GLY A 270 -2.44 1.67 -19.00
N ASP A 271 -2.37 1.90 -20.33
CA ASP A 271 -3.45 1.53 -21.26
C ASP A 271 -3.62 0.01 -21.29
N ASN A 272 -4.86 -0.47 -21.27
CA ASN A 272 -5.15 -1.87 -21.50
C ASN A 272 -5.47 -2.06 -23.00
N ASP A 273 -4.44 -2.36 -23.77
CA ASP A 273 -4.54 -2.61 -25.21
C ASP A 273 -4.78 -4.10 -25.53
N SER A 274 -4.99 -4.95 -24.51
CA SER A 274 -5.40 -6.34 -24.72
C SER A 274 -6.83 -6.44 -25.27
N THR A 275 -7.16 -7.56 -25.86
CA THR A 275 -8.50 -7.81 -26.41
C THR A 275 -9.41 -8.55 -25.44
N ASP A 276 -8.84 -9.23 -24.43
CA ASP A 276 -9.52 -10.25 -23.62
C ASP A 276 -9.16 -10.21 -22.12
N ILE A 277 -8.19 -9.41 -21.69
CA ILE A 277 -7.76 -9.35 -20.30
C ILE A 277 -8.50 -8.22 -19.57
N ALA A 278 -9.44 -8.59 -18.70
CA ALA A 278 -9.97 -7.68 -17.70
C ALA A 278 -8.99 -7.65 -16.50
N ARG A 279 -8.05 -6.70 -16.53
CA ARG A 279 -6.98 -6.59 -15.52
C ARG A 279 -7.54 -6.17 -14.17
N MET A 280 -7.44 -7.05 -13.17
CA MET A 280 -7.85 -6.74 -11.80
C MET A 280 -6.63 -6.70 -10.87
N ALA A 281 -6.52 -5.63 -10.10
CA ALA A 281 -5.54 -5.46 -9.03
C ALA A 281 -6.20 -4.93 -7.76
N ASN A 282 -5.76 -5.44 -6.61
CA ASN A 282 -6.06 -4.82 -5.32
C ASN A 282 -4.95 -3.82 -5.00
N LEU A 283 -5.27 -2.53 -5.08
CA LEU A 283 -4.35 -1.42 -4.85
C LEU A 283 -4.25 -1.16 -3.35
N LEU A 284 -3.07 -1.39 -2.79
CA LEU A 284 -2.78 -1.12 -1.39
C LEU A 284 -2.37 0.33 -1.23
N GLN A 285 -3.05 1.03 -0.32
CA GLN A 285 -2.82 2.44 -0.02
C GLN A 285 -2.47 2.54 1.46
N ILE A 286 -1.18 2.70 1.76
CA ILE A 286 -0.67 2.48 3.10
C ILE A 286 -0.07 3.78 3.63
N SER A 287 -0.44 4.17 4.85
CA SER A 287 0.10 5.35 5.53
C SER A 287 0.88 4.95 6.77
N SER A 288 1.92 5.71 7.09
CA SER A 288 2.56 5.59 8.39
C SER A 288 1.62 6.11 9.49
N MET A 289 1.93 5.80 10.75
CA MET A 289 1.23 6.38 11.90
C MET A 289 1.33 7.93 11.95
N MET A 290 2.32 8.50 11.28
CA MET A 290 2.54 9.97 11.21
C MET A 290 1.76 10.62 10.07
N GLY A 291 1.21 9.84 9.13
CA GLY A 291 0.42 10.30 7.99
C GLY A 291 -1.08 10.04 8.16
N ARG A 292 -1.87 10.64 7.28
CA ARG A 292 -3.31 10.33 7.21
C ARG A 292 -3.55 9.30 6.12
N PRO A 293 -4.31 8.22 6.39
CA PRO A 293 -4.72 7.28 5.36
C PRO A 293 -5.66 7.96 4.36
N ILE A 294 -5.68 7.44 3.13
CA ILE A 294 -6.53 8.00 2.06
C ILE A 294 -8.03 7.72 2.30
N GLU A 295 -8.35 6.63 3.00
CA GLU A 295 -9.72 6.22 3.30
C GLU A 295 -9.93 6.07 4.80
N SER A 296 -11.14 6.34 5.25
CA SER A 296 -11.57 6.06 6.61
C SER A 296 -12.06 4.61 6.70
N VAL A 297 -11.51 3.85 7.64
CA VAL A 297 -11.81 2.44 7.88
C VAL A 297 -12.35 2.27 9.30
N ASP A 298 -13.44 1.53 9.46
CA ASP A 298 -14.00 1.19 10.77
C ASP A 298 -13.27 -0.05 11.34
N ARG A 299 -12.11 0.21 11.94
CA ARG A 299 -11.27 -0.87 12.49
C ARG A 299 -11.92 -1.59 13.65
N ASP A 300 -12.79 -0.93 14.43
CA ASP A 300 -13.57 -1.59 15.49
C ASP A 300 -14.46 -2.70 14.92
N LYS A 301 -15.17 -2.42 13.82
CA LYS A 301 -15.97 -3.45 13.12
C LYS A 301 -15.12 -4.56 12.55
N MET A 302 -13.97 -4.21 11.97
CA MET A 302 -13.07 -5.21 11.38
C MET A 302 -12.54 -6.17 12.43
N VAL A 303 -11.95 -5.69 13.53
CA VAL A 303 -11.37 -6.57 14.55
C VAL A 303 -12.43 -7.41 15.28
N LYS A 304 -13.66 -6.90 15.43
CA LYS A 304 -14.80 -7.69 15.94
C LYS A 304 -15.16 -8.85 15.04
N ALA A 305 -15.20 -8.61 13.72
CA ALA A 305 -15.49 -9.66 12.76
C ALA A 305 -14.35 -10.68 12.65
N LEU A 306 -13.09 -10.24 12.78
CA LEU A 306 -11.90 -11.09 12.65
C LEU A 306 -11.64 -11.94 13.89
N PHE A 307 -11.99 -11.48 15.09
CA PHE A 307 -11.63 -12.16 16.33
C PHE A 307 -12.07 -13.64 16.37
N PRO A 308 -13.33 -14.03 16.11
CA PRO A 308 -13.73 -15.43 16.09
C PRO A 308 -13.07 -16.23 14.98
N ALA A 309 -12.75 -15.62 13.85
CA ALA A 309 -12.03 -16.29 12.77
C ALA A 309 -10.57 -16.60 13.19
N PHE A 310 -9.88 -15.65 13.82
CA PHE A 310 -8.53 -15.91 14.38
C PHE A 310 -8.52 -17.05 15.39
N GLN A 311 -9.54 -17.16 16.25
CA GLN A 311 -9.63 -18.24 17.25
C GLN A 311 -9.79 -19.63 16.61
N GLN A 312 -10.38 -19.71 15.43
CA GLN A 312 -10.62 -20.97 14.71
C GLN A 312 -9.46 -21.37 13.80
N MET A 313 -8.53 -20.47 13.52
CA MET A 313 -7.43 -20.71 12.59
C MET A 313 -6.12 -21.00 13.34
N ASN A 314 -5.46 -22.08 12.95
CA ASN A 314 -4.10 -22.37 13.42
C ASN A 314 -3.08 -21.78 12.45
N LEU A 315 -2.66 -20.54 12.69
CA LEU A 315 -1.74 -19.79 11.83
C LEU A 315 -0.35 -19.68 12.47
N PRO A 316 0.73 -19.75 11.68
CA PRO A 316 2.04 -19.28 12.14
C PRO A 316 1.94 -17.81 12.60
N VAL A 317 2.77 -17.47 13.60
CA VAL A 317 2.70 -16.15 14.27
C VAL A 317 2.91 -14.99 13.29
N GLU A 318 3.75 -15.17 12.27
CA GLU A 318 4.05 -14.17 11.25
C GLU A 318 2.80 -13.85 10.40
N TYR A 319 2.05 -14.88 10.02
CA TYR A 319 0.81 -14.73 9.24
C TYR A 319 -0.30 -14.09 10.08
N ARG A 320 -0.44 -14.50 11.34
CA ARG A 320 -1.39 -13.89 12.29
C ARG A 320 -1.08 -12.41 12.48
N ASN A 321 0.19 -12.06 12.73
CA ASN A 321 0.61 -10.69 12.94
C ASN A 321 0.38 -9.83 11.71
N ALA A 322 0.70 -10.30 10.50
CA ALA A 322 0.45 -9.58 9.26
C ALA A 322 -1.03 -9.23 9.09
N ALA A 323 -1.95 -10.17 9.33
CA ALA A 323 -3.38 -9.92 9.25
C ALA A 323 -3.88 -8.92 10.34
N ILE A 324 -3.29 -8.97 11.54
CA ILE A 324 -3.58 -8.01 12.63
C ILE A 324 -3.10 -6.61 12.24
N HIS A 325 -1.86 -6.46 11.74
CA HIS A 325 -1.31 -5.17 11.33
C HIS A 325 -2.11 -4.55 10.17
N ALA A 326 -2.63 -5.35 9.25
CA ALA A 326 -3.47 -4.86 8.17
C ALA A 326 -4.86 -4.37 8.65
N SER A 327 -5.36 -4.88 9.78
CA SER A 327 -6.75 -4.68 10.21
C SER A 327 -6.94 -3.80 11.45
N ALA A 328 -6.01 -3.85 12.41
CA ALA A 328 -6.12 -3.17 13.69
C ALA A 328 -5.29 -1.88 13.74
N GLU A 329 -5.68 -0.94 14.61
CA GLU A 329 -4.90 0.27 14.85
C GLU A 329 -3.67 -0.06 15.69
N GLY A 330 -2.50 0.18 15.12
CA GLY A 330 -1.20 -0.10 15.74
C GLY A 330 -0.60 1.08 16.51
N TYR A 331 -1.26 2.25 16.52
CA TYR A 331 -0.78 3.44 17.20
C TYR A 331 -1.80 3.95 18.24
N ALA A 332 -1.31 4.36 19.40
CA ALA A 332 -2.18 4.70 20.52
C ALA A 332 -2.90 6.05 20.35
N PHE A 333 -2.35 6.96 19.53
CA PHE A 333 -2.90 8.31 19.35
C PHE A 333 -3.62 8.46 18.00
N PRO A 334 -4.63 9.36 17.87
CA PRO A 334 -5.10 10.26 18.92
C PRO A 334 -5.88 9.53 20.02
N THR A 335 -5.82 10.09 21.23
CA THR A 335 -6.60 9.64 22.38
C THR A 335 -7.06 10.84 23.22
N ASN A 336 -7.95 10.61 24.19
CA ASN A 336 -8.36 11.60 25.16
C ASN A 336 -7.54 11.42 26.46
N LEU A 337 -6.62 12.33 26.74
CA LEU A 337 -5.71 12.22 27.90
C LEU A 337 -6.39 12.34 29.27
N ASP A 338 -7.61 12.86 29.32
CA ASP A 338 -8.39 12.90 30.57
C ASP A 338 -8.94 11.53 30.98
N THR A 339 -9.30 10.72 29.98
CA THR A 339 -9.96 9.40 30.15
C THR A 339 -9.08 8.21 29.83
N ASP A 340 -8.03 8.43 29.03
CA ASP A 340 -7.04 7.42 28.61
C ASP A 340 -5.59 7.92 28.82
N PRO A 341 -5.20 8.31 30.05
CA PRO A 341 -3.83 8.74 30.31
C PRO A 341 -2.85 7.56 30.17
N PRO A 342 -1.60 7.80 29.72
CA PRO A 342 -0.59 6.75 29.56
C PRO A 342 0.01 6.31 30.92
N LEU A 343 -0.81 5.65 31.73
CA LEU A 343 -0.41 5.22 33.08
C LEU A 343 0.64 4.09 33.00
N GLY A 344 1.81 4.37 33.57
CA GLY A 344 2.91 3.40 33.62
C GLY A 344 3.74 3.28 32.33
N GLY A 345 3.52 4.16 31.34
CA GLY A 345 4.23 4.17 30.07
C GLY A 345 4.11 5.49 29.33
N ASN A 346 4.57 5.53 28.08
CA ASN A 346 4.49 6.69 27.20
C ASN A 346 3.21 6.71 26.34
N ALA A 347 2.49 5.58 26.27
CA ALA A 347 1.26 5.44 25.49
C ALA A 347 0.36 4.36 26.12
N SER A 348 -0.95 4.45 25.88
CA SER A 348 -1.92 3.41 26.24
C SER A 348 -1.83 2.21 25.31
N GLU A 349 -2.43 1.07 25.72
CA GLU A 349 -2.55 -0.13 24.89
C GLU A 349 -3.22 0.20 23.54
N THR A 350 -2.60 -0.23 22.43
CA THR A 350 -3.17 -0.08 21.09
C THR A 350 -4.26 -1.12 20.82
N GLN A 351 -5.07 -0.90 19.79
CA GLN A 351 -6.08 -1.89 19.39
C GLN A 351 -5.44 -3.21 18.91
N ALA A 352 -4.30 -3.12 18.21
CA ALA A 352 -3.55 -4.30 17.77
C ALA A 352 -2.99 -5.11 18.95
N GLU A 353 -2.49 -4.42 19.99
CA GLU A 353 -2.03 -5.08 21.23
C GLU A 353 -3.17 -5.71 22.00
N LEU A 354 -4.31 -5.03 22.13
CA LEU A 354 -5.51 -5.59 22.73
C LEU A 354 -5.98 -6.86 22.00
N LEU A 355 -6.01 -6.83 20.66
CA LEU A 355 -6.40 -8.00 19.87
C LEU A 355 -5.42 -9.15 20.06
N LYS A 356 -4.11 -8.91 20.02
CA LYS A 356 -3.08 -9.94 20.26
C LYS A 356 -3.23 -10.55 21.66
N ARG A 357 -3.32 -9.70 22.69
CA ARG A 357 -3.50 -10.16 24.08
C ARG A 357 -4.77 -10.98 24.27
N ALA A 358 -5.90 -10.53 23.71
CA ALA A 358 -7.17 -11.25 23.81
C ALA A 358 -7.12 -12.64 23.17
N LEU A 359 -6.41 -12.78 22.06
CA LEU A 359 -6.17 -14.07 21.39
C LEU A 359 -5.25 -14.97 22.23
N ASP A 360 -4.16 -14.42 22.77
CA ASP A 360 -3.16 -15.17 23.55
C ASP A 360 -3.72 -15.64 24.91
N GLU A 361 -4.59 -14.83 25.54
CA GLU A 361 -5.29 -15.16 26.80
C GLU A 361 -6.54 -16.02 26.57
N GLY A 362 -6.97 -16.24 25.33
CA GLY A 362 -8.14 -17.03 24.99
C GLY A 362 -9.46 -16.42 25.46
N LEU A 363 -9.59 -15.09 25.40
CA LEU A 363 -10.83 -14.39 25.76
C LEU A 363 -12.01 -14.90 24.90
N SER A 364 -13.20 -14.92 25.48
CA SER A 364 -14.44 -15.10 24.70
C SER A 364 -14.72 -13.87 23.80
N GLN A 365 -15.52 -14.05 22.78
CA GLN A 365 -15.98 -12.97 21.91
C GLN A 365 -16.59 -11.79 22.73
N SER A 366 -17.41 -12.10 23.72
CA SER A 366 -18.08 -11.08 24.56
C SER A 366 -17.09 -10.31 25.42
N GLU A 367 -16.06 -10.97 25.99
CA GLU A 367 -15.02 -10.32 26.77
C GLU A 367 -14.16 -9.41 25.91
N PHE A 368 -13.75 -9.87 24.72
CA PHE A 368 -13.00 -9.06 23.75
C PHE A 368 -13.82 -7.84 23.33
N GLU A 369 -15.08 -7.99 22.94
CA GLU A 369 -15.93 -6.87 22.53
C GLU A 369 -16.12 -5.86 23.66
N THR A 370 -16.27 -6.32 24.90
CA THR A 370 -16.36 -5.46 26.08
C THR A 370 -15.08 -4.63 26.28
N ALA A 371 -13.91 -5.29 26.17
CA ALA A 371 -12.62 -4.62 26.27
C ALA A 371 -12.39 -3.61 25.14
N LEU A 372 -12.75 -3.95 23.91
CA LEU A 372 -12.65 -3.09 22.75
C LEU A 372 -13.56 -1.84 22.88
N VAL A 373 -14.80 -2.02 23.30
CA VAL A 373 -15.72 -0.89 23.54
C VAL A 373 -15.19 0.01 24.66
N ALA A 374 -14.65 -0.57 25.75
CA ALA A 374 -14.06 0.20 26.83
C ALA A 374 -12.84 1.02 26.34
N GLN A 375 -11.97 0.42 25.52
CA GLN A 375 -10.83 1.10 24.91
C GLN A 375 -11.28 2.25 24.00
N SER A 376 -12.21 1.97 23.06
CA SER A 376 -12.71 2.98 22.11
C SER A 376 -13.45 4.12 22.82
N THR A 377 -14.16 3.82 23.91
CA THR A 377 -14.87 4.85 24.72
C THR A 377 -13.91 5.81 25.39
N LYS A 378 -12.81 5.29 25.95
CA LYS A 378 -11.77 6.13 26.58
C LYS A 378 -11.11 7.11 25.60
N LYS A 379 -10.96 6.71 24.34
CA LYS A 379 -10.32 7.53 23.30
C LYS A 379 -11.21 8.67 22.77
N ARG A 380 -12.52 8.58 22.97
CA ARG A 380 -13.46 9.61 22.49
C ARG A 380 -13.51 10.79 23.44
N ALA A 381 -13.66 12.01 22.85
CA ALA A 381 -13.88 13.24 23.60
C ALA A 381 -15.30 13.29 24.16
#